data_9baf5e12b1d54fb6b273e375efbb43f3
#
_entry.id   9baf5e12b1d54fb6b273e375efbb43f3
#
_cell.length_a   1.000
_cell.length_b   1.000
_cell.length_c   1.000
_cell.angle_alpha   90.00
_cell.angle_beta   90.00
_cell.angle_gamma   90.00
#
_symmetry.space_group_name_H-M   'P 1'
#
loop_
_entity.id
_entity.type
_entity.pdbx_description
1 polymer ?
#
loop_
_entity_poly.entity_id
_entity_poly.type
_entity_poly.pdbx_seq_one_letter_code
_entity_poly.pdbx_strand_id
1 'polypeptide(L)'
;MSNSNSQAVSMKTVCLLIQCCLIQATLATEPLATDLNDVPWGAPGGGNGFPVGVRTARQGVDPDTGGITYYAMFPAGSHFDLHWHSHDEYVVVVAGELFIQLGEQTHSLSVGSYVVIPGELPHSWSVPAGEKDAVILVRRAGPADFYFVE
;
A
#
# COMPACT_ATOMS: atom_id res chain seq x y z
N MET A 1 -1.08 -46.38 -77.07
CA MET A 1 -0.44 -45.09 -77.25
C MET A 1 -1.33 -44.06 -76.61
N SER A 2 -1.06 -43.71 -75.35
CA SER A 2 -1.73 -42.58 -74.72
C SER A 2 -0.82 -42.15 -73.56
N ASN A 3 -0.20 -40.96 -73.73
CA ASN A 3 0.61 -40.31 -72.78
C ASN A 3 -0.31 -39.51 -71.83
N SER A 4 -0.33 -39.83 -70.55
CA SER A 4 -0.93 -38.97 -69.52
C SER A 4 0.16 -38.26 -68.71
N ASN A 5 0.35 -37.00 -69.01
CA ASN A 5 1.18 -36.12 -68.25
C ASN A 5 0.43 -35.74 -66.95
N SER A 6 0.91 -36.21 -65.81
CA SER A 6 0.49 -35.74 -64.45
C SER A 6 1.37 -34.60 -64.00
N GLN A 7 0.83 -33.40 -64.03
CA GLN A 7 1.48 -32.24 -63.43
C GLN A 7 1.23 -32.23 -61.93
N ALA A 8 2.29 -32.35 -61.14
CA ALA A 8 2.27 -32.16 -59.71
C ALA A 8 2.21 -30.66 -59.37
N VAL A 9 1.11 -30.21 -58.77
CA VAL A 9 0.95 -28.85 -58.25
C VAL A 9 1.66 -28.78 -56.90
N SER A 10 2.78 -28.05 -56.86
CA SER A 10 3.51 -27.75 -55.63
C SER A 10 2.75 -26.68 -54.82
N MET A 11 2.13 -27.07 -53.72
CA MET A 11 1.48 -26.20 -52.78
C MET A 11 2.51 -25.59 -51.84
N LYS A 12 2.95 -24.34 -52.13
CA LYS A 12 3.79 -23.56 -51.20
C LYS A 12 2.93 -23.06 -50.06
N THR A 13 3.10 -23.68 -48.90
CA THR A 13 2.50 -23.21 -47.64
C THR A 13 3.19 -21.94 -47.22
N VAL A 14 2.53 -20.80 -47.39
CA VAL A 14 2.96 -19.52 -46.84
C VAL A 14 2.57 -19.50 -45.37
N CYS A 15 3.54 -19.73 -44.48
CA CYS A 15 3.35 -19.57 -43.02
C CYS A 15 3.38 -18.09 -42.70
N LEU A 16 2.22 -17.47 -42.54
CA LEU A 16 2.07 -16.09 -42.14
C LEU A 16 2.27 -16.01 -40.59
N LEU A 17 3.49 -15.70 -40.14
CA LEU A 17 3.78 -15.40 -38.75
C LEU A 17 3.11 -14.07 -38.39
N ILE A 18 1.91 -14.14 -37.84
CA ILE A 18 1.29 -12.97 -37.16
C ILE A 18 2.03 -12.76 -35.85
N GLN A 19 3.00 -11.87 -35.91
CA GLN A 19 3.71 -11.37 -34.72
C GLN A 19 2.74 -10.47 -33.95
N CYS A 20 2.03 -11.05 -32.98
CA CYS A 20 1.14 -10.32 -32.09
C CYS A 20 2.04 -9.48 -31.18
N CYS A 21 2.29 -8.21 -31.57
CA CYS A 21 2.90 -7.21 -30.71
C CYS A 21 1.89 -6.92 -29.58
N LEU A 22 2.06 -7.60 -28.45
CA LEU A 22 1.40 -7.22 -27.20
C LEU A 22 1.97 -5.85 -26.80
N ILE A 23 1.28 -4.79 -27.18
CA ILE A 23 1.50 -3.45 -26.63
C ILE A 23 1.07 -3.57 -25.16
N GLN A 24 2.03 -3.79 -24.28
CA GLN A 24 1.82 -3.59 -22.86
C GLN A 24 1.61 -2.08 -22.67
N ALA A 25 0.36 -1.67 -22.60
CA ALA A 25 0.03 -0.33 -22.15
C ALA A 25 0.48 -0.26 -20.68
N THR A 26 1.62 0.37 -20.44
CA THR A 26 1.98 0.84 -19.11
C THR A 26 0.90 1.85 -18.74
N LEU A 27 0.00 1.45 -17.85
CA LEU A 27 -0.93 2.39 -17.24
C LEU A 27 -0.08 3.38 -16.45
N ALA A 28 0.17 4.55 -17.06
CA ALA A 28 0.79 5.66 -16.34
C ALA A 28 -0.10 5.97 -15.14
N THR A 29 0.51 6.14 -13.97
CA THR A 29 -0.21 6.57 -12.77
C THR A 29 -0.75 7.97 -13.05
N GLU A 30 -2.07 8.15 -12.97
CA GLU A 30 -2.68 9.46 -13.12
C GLU A 30 -2.24 10.39 -11.98
N PRO A 31 -1.98 11.69 -12.27
CA PRO A 31 -1.64 12.65 -11.25
C PRO A 31 -2.75 12.74 -10.19
N LEU A 32 -2.37 12.69 -8.92
CA LEU A 32 -3.28 12.84 -7.79
C LEU A 32 -2.78 13.98 -6.89
N ALA A 33 -3.68 14.91 -6.55
CA ALA A 33 -3.47 15.92 -5.52
C ALA A 33 -4.67 15.88 -4.57
N THR A 34 -4.42 15.66 -3.29
CA THR A 34 -5.48 15.56 -2.27
C THR A 34 -5.10 16.44 -1.08
N ASP A 35 -5.94 17.43 -0.74
CA ASP A 35 -5.82 18.15 0.52
C ASP A 35 -6.30 17.26 1.68
N LEU A 36 -5.68 17.37 2.87
CA LEU A 36 -6.03 16.57 4.02
C LEU A 36 -7.51 16.75 4.45
N ASN A 37 -8.07 17.95 4.23
CA ASN A 37 -9.47 18.24 4.53
C ASN A 37 -10.45 17.55 3.57
N ASP A 38 -9.98 17.17 2.37
CA ASP A 38 -10.78 16.54 1.32
C ASP A 38 -10.54 15.02 1.23
N VAL A 39 -9.78 14.46 2.16
CA VAL A 39 -9.50 13.03 2.17
C VAL A 39 -10.78 12.22 2.34
N PRO A 40 -11.06 11.25 1.44
CA PRO A 40 -12.27 10.41 1.50
C PRO A 40 -12.11 9.32 2.57
N TRP A 41 -12.28 9.70 3.82
CA TRP A 41 -12.15 8.79 4.96
C TRP A 41 -13.14 7.63 4.91
N GLY A 42 -12.63 6.41 5.12
CA GLY A 42 -13.45 5.22 5.35
C GLY A 42 -14.30 5.34 6.62
N ALA A 43 -15.24 4.41 6.80
CA ALA A 43 -16.01 4.30 8.03
C ALA A 43 -15.08 3.98 9.23
N PRO A 44 -15.43 4.42 10.45
CA PRO A 44 -14.70 4.03 11.65
C PRO A 44 -14.66 2.52 11.82
N GLY A 45 -13.47 1.98 12.10
CA GLY A 45 -13.21 0.56 12.32
C GLY A 45 -12.50 0.29 13.64
N GLY A 46 -11.72 -0.79 13.70
CA GLY A 46 -10.89 -1.13 14.83
C GLY A 46 -11.39 -2.32 15.66
N GLY A 47 -10.73 -2.58 16.79
CA GLY A 47 -10.89 -3.80 17.59
C GLY A 47 -9.88 -4.87 17.19
N ASN A 48 -9.75 -5.93 18.03
CA ASN A 48 -8.76 -7.00 17.84
C ASN A 48 -7.33 -6.47 17.66
N GLY A 49 -6.90 -5.58 18.56
CA GLY A 49 -5.58 -4.95 18.52
C GLY A 49 -5.51 -3.62 17.76
N PHE A 50 -6.43 -3.36 16.83
CA PHE A 50 -6.52 -2.07 16.14
C PHE A 50 -7.21 -1.00 17.01
N PRO A 51 -6.80 0.27 16.90
CA PRO A 51 -7.46 1.38 17.61
C PRO A 51 -8.95 1.45 17.27
N VAL A 52 -9.80 1.45 18.28
CA VAL A 52 -11.26 1.58 18.07
C VAL A 52 -11.57 2.98 17.53
N GLY A 53 -12.31 3.04 16.44
CA GLY A 53 -12.63 4.27 15.73
C GLY A 53 -11.61 4.70 14.68
N VAL A 54 -10.53 3.92 14.46
CA VAL A 54 -9.56 4.20 13.41
C VAL A 54 -10.23 4.32 12.05
N ARG A 55 -9.77 5.30 11.26
CA ARG A 55 -10.20 5.49 9.87
C ARG A 55 -8.99 5.49 8.96
N THR A 56 -9.14 4.96 7.78
CA THR A 56 -8.10 4.98 6.76
C THR A 56 -8.62 5.54 5.45
N ALA A 57 -7.70 6.10 4.66
CA ALA A 57 -8.00 6.58 3.32
C ALA A 57 -6.84 6.26 2.38
N ARG A 58 -7.04 5.29 1.50
CA ARG A 58 -6.02 4.85 0.55
C ARG A 58 -5.75 5.93 -0.49
N GLN A 59 -4.48 6.22 -0.74
CA GLN A 59 -4.03 7.22 -1.72
C GLN A 59 -3.43 6.57 -2.98
N GLY A 60 -2.80 5.41 -2.86
CA GLY A 60 -2.20 4.75 -4.01
C GLY A 60 -1.62 3.38 -3.68
N VAL A 61 -1.13 2.74 -4.74
CA VAL A 61 -0.38 1.48 -4.70
C VAL A 61 0.82 1.63 -5.60
N ASP A 62 1.97 1.24 -5.12
CA ASP A 62 3.15 1.07 -5.92
C ASP A 62 2.96 -0.18 -6.81
N PRO A 63 2.94 -0.04 -8.16
CA PRO A 63 2.65 -1.16 -9.05
C PRO A 63 3.75 -2.23 -9.06
N ASP A 64 4.99 -1.86 -8.72
CA ASP A 64 6.13 -2.76 -8.75
C ASP A 64 6.24 -3.60 -7.48
N THR A 65 5.90 -3.02 -6.32
CA THR A 65 6.07 -3.66 -5.01
C THR A 65 4.75 -4.09 -4.37
N GLY A 66 3.62 -3.57 -4.82
CA GLY A 66 2.32 -3.73 -4.17
C GLY A 66 2.18 -2.91 -2.88
N GLY A 67 3.18 -2.08 -2.57
CA GLY A 67 3.19 -1.20 -1.40
C GLY A 67 2.08 -0.16 -1.48
N ILE A 68 1.33 0.01 -0.40
CA ILE A 68 0.25 0.98 -0.34
C ILE A 68 0.69 2.28 0.31
N THR A 69 0.09 3.38 -0.15
CA THR A 69 0.15 4.69 0.52
C THR A 69 -1.24 5.04 1.01
N TYR A 70 -1.37 5.43 2.27
CA TYR A 70 -2.66 5.76 2.88
C TYR A 70 -2.51 6.74 4.04
N TYR A 71 -3.56 7.50 4.31
CA TYR A 71 -3.72 8.18 5.59
C TYR A 71 -4.38 7.25 6.60
N ALA A 72 -3.96 7.35 7.87
CA ALA A 72 -4.64 6.75 9.01
C ALA A 72 -4.92 7.83 10.06
N MET A 73 -6.15 7.87 10.55
CA MET A 73 -6.61 8.74 11.62
C MET A 73 -6.88 7.89 12.86
N PHE A 74 -6.20 8.19 13.93
CA PHE A 74 -6.32 7.54 15.22
C PHE A 74 -7.04 8.46 16.20
N PRO A 75 -8.16 8.03 16.81
CA PRO A 75 -8.87 8.83 17.81
C PRO A 75 -8.01 9.17 19.01
N ALA A 76 -8.25 10.34 19.60
CA ALA A 76 -7.63 10.75 20.87
C ALA A 76 -7.84 9.68 21.96
N GLY A 77 -6.78 9.35 22.71
CA GLY A 77 -6.79 8.32 23.75
C GLY A 77 -6.76 6.89 23.23
N SER A 78 -6.66 6.68 21.91
CA SER A 78 -6.59 5.33 21.34
C SER A 78 -5.22 4.70 21.46
N HIS A 79 -5.20 3.37 21.35
CA HIS A 79 -3.98 2.56 21.37
C HIS A 79 -4.02 1.56 20.21
N PHE A 80 -2.87 1.32 19.60
CA PHE A 80 -2.64 0.27 18.62
C PHE A 80 -1.69 -0.74 19.25
N ASP A 81 -2.16 -1.95 19.43
CA ASP A 81 -1.44 -3.01 20.15
C ASP A 81 -0.12 -3.36 19.47
N LEU A 82 0.75 -4.01 20.21
CA LEU A 82 2.06 -4.45 19.72
C LEU A 82 1.90 -5.38 18.51
N HIS A 83 2.47 -4.98 17.40
CA HIS A 83 2.38 -5.71 16.13
C HIS A 83 3.63 -5.49 15.29
N TRP A 84 3.76 -6.24 14.22
CA TRP A 84 4.80 -6.08 13.22
C TRP A 84 4.25 -6.32 11.81
N HIS A 85 5.04 -5.98 10.80
CA HIS A 85 4.72 -6.10 9.38
C HIS A 85 5.86 -6.80 8.64
N SER A 86 5.57 -7.49 7.53
CA SER A 86 6.60 -8.14 6.72
C SER A 86 7.53 -7.15 6.00
N HIS A 87 7.06 -5.93 5.74
CA HIS A 87 7.78 -4.92 4.95
C HIS A 87 7.98 -3.64 5.74
N ASP A 88 9.02 -2.90 5.37
CA ASP A 88 9.29 -1.58 5.94
C ASP A 88 8.09 -0.65 5.80
N GLU A 89 7.91 0.17 6.82
CA GLU A 89 6.89 1.20 6.88
C GLU A 89 7.52 2.57 7.08
N TYR A 90 7.07 3.53 6.27
CA TYR A 90 7.52 4.92 6.31
C TYR A 90 6.35 5.79 6.71
N VAL A 91 6.50 6.54 7.80
CA VAL A 91 5.42 7.28 8.43
C VAL A 91 5.77 8.75 8.59
N VAL A 92 4.83 9.64 8.25
CA VAL A 92 4.89 11.06 8.55
C VAL A 92 3.69 11.44 9.40
N VAL A 93 3.91 12.14 10.51
CA VAL A 93 2.82 12.72 11.29
C VAL A 93 2.33 13.99 10.60
N VAL A 94 1.06 14.03 10.19
CA VAL A 94 0.46 15.16 9.47
C VAL A 94 -0.52 15.98 10.30
N ALA A 95 -1.07 15.40 11.39
CA ALA A 95 -1.87 16.13 12.36
C ALA A 95 -1.79 15.47 13.75
N GLY A 96 -1.99 16.26 14.80
CA GLY A 96 -1.99 15.77 16.19
C GLY A 96 -0.62 15.39 16.71
N GLU A 97 -0.62 14.57 17.76
CA GLU A 97 0.56 14.03 18.43
C GLU A 97 0.33 12.56 18.73
N LEU A 98 1.39 11.78 18.76
CA LEU A 98 1.32 10.37 19.14
C LEU A 98 2.66 9.88 19.69
N PHE A 99 2.61 8.78 20.42
CA PHE A 99 3.79 8.05 20.86
C PHE A 99 3.92 6.77 20.04
N ILE A 100 5.15 6.42 19.68
CA ILE A 100 5.47 5.12 19.13
C ILE A 100 6.49 4.42 20.01
N GLN A 101 6.27 3.14 20.27
CA GLN A 101 7.26 2.25 20.83
C GLN A 101 7.90 1.46 19.67
N LEU A 102 9.22 1.59 19.52
CA LEU A 102 10.06 0.84 18.58
C LEU A 102 11.02 -0.03 19.39
N GLY A 103 10.74 -1.32 19.46
CA GLY A 103 11.46 -2.20 20.38
C GLY A 103 11.33 -1.72 21.83
N GLU A 104 12.46 -1.38 22.47
CA GLU A 104 12.48 -0.89 23.87
C GLU A 104 12.36 0.65 24.00
N GLN A 105 12.38 1.38 22.90
CA GLN A 105 12.39 2.84 22.92
C GLN A 105 11.02 3.42 22.60
N THR A 106 10.60 4.41 23.39
CA THR A 106 9.39 5.18 23.12
C THR A 106 9.77 6.58 22.61
N HIS A 107 9.16 7.00 21.51
CA HIS A 107 9.34 8.31 20.91
C HIS A 107 8.04 9.10 20.94
N SER A 108 8.12 10.37 21.34
CA SER A 108 7.02 11.33 21.19
C SER A 108 7.13 12.01 19.83
N LEU A 109 6.05 11.98 19.07
CA LEU A 109 5.99 12.46 17.69
C LEU A 109 4.95 13.55 17.56
N SER A 110 5.30 14.62 16.86
CA SER A 110 4.42 15.72 16.51
C SER A 110 4.40 15.93 14.99
N VAL A 111 3.58 16.86 14.52
CA VAL A 111 3.48 17.19 13.09
C VAL A 111 4.85 17.45 12.47
N GLY A 112 5.11 16.78 11.33
CA GLY A 112 6.38 16.80 10.61
C GLY A 112 7.38 15.74 11.05
N SER A 113 7.12 14.98 12.12
CA SER A 113 7.96 13.84 12.50
C SER A 113 7.92 12.76 11.41
N TYR A 114 9.09 12.18 11.17
CA TYR A 114 9.29 11.08 10.21
C TYR A 114 9.83 9.86 10.94
N VAL A 115 9.25 8.70 10.66
CA VAL A 115 9.63 7.40 11.24
C VAL A 115 9.86 6.39 10.15
N VAL A 116 10.90 5.58 10.30
CA VAL A 116 11.11 4.35 9.52
C VAL A 116 10.97 3.18 10.47
N ILE A 117 10.07 2.27 10.15
CA ILE A 117 9.85 1.04 10.90
C ILE A 117 10.31 -0.10 10.00
N PRO A 118 11.44 -0.74 10.30
CA PRO A 118 11.89 -1.90 9.55
C PRO A 118 10.88 -3.03 9.60
N GLY A 119 10.83 -3.83 8.53
CA GLY A 119 10.05 -5.06 8.51
C GLY A 119 10.41 -5.94 9.72
N GLU A 120 9.43 -6.68 10.23
CA GLU A 120 9.53 -7.59 11.37
C GLU A 120 9.88 -6.94 12.72
N LEU A 121 10.02 -5.60 12.80
CA LEU A 121 10.23 -4.89 14.07
C LEU A 121 8.90 -4.73 14.81
N PRO A 122 8.72 -5.35 16.01
CA PRO A 122 7.54 -5.11 16.82
C PRO A 122 7.44 -3.66 17.28
N HIS A 123 6.27 -3.07 17.12
CA HIS A 123 5.99 -1.68 17.51
C HIS A 123 4.52 -1.50 17.89
N SER A 124 4.25 -0.45 18.65
CA SER A 124 2.91 -0.06 19.08
C SER A 124 2.76 1.45 19.04
N TRP A 125 1.51 1.93 18.96
CA TRP A 125 1.19 3.36 18.90
C TRP A 125 0.21 3.72 20.00
N SER A 126 0.29 4.93 20.49
CA SER A 126 -0.73 5.51 21.36
C SER A 126 -0.92 6.99 21.08
N VAL A 127 -2.16 7.44 21.13
CA VAL A 127 -2.53 8.85 20.99
C VAL A 127 -2.86 9.39 22.38
N PRO A 128 -2.31 10.55 22.80
CA PRO A 128 -2.66 11.15 24.08
C PRO A 128 -4.17 11.32 24.24
N ALA A 129 -4.67 11.13 25.45
CA ALA A 129 -6.06 11.48 25.75
C ALA A 129 -6.24 13.00 25.62
N GLY A 130 -7.33 13.43 24.97
CA GLY A 130 -7.59 14.85 24.73
C GLY A 130 -8.66 15.06 23.65
N GLU A 131 -8.63 16.22 23.03
CA GLU A 131 -9.61 16.61 22.01
C GLU A 131 -9.14 16.38 20.56
N LYS A 132 -7.88 16.01 20.37
CA LYS A 132 -7.26 15.95 19.03
C LYS A 132 -6.92 14.52 18.64
N ASP A 133 -7.46 14.10 17.52
CA ASP A 133 -7.03 12.89 16.83
C ASP A 133 -5.63 13.07 16.23
N ALA A 134 -4.91 11.97 16.06
CA ALA A 134 -3.65 11.97 15.32
C ALA A 134 -3.89 11.45 13.90
N VAL A 135 -3.22 12.06 12.92
CA VAL A 135 -3.24 11.62 11.53
C VAL A 135 -1.82 11.38 11.06
N ILE A 136 -1.61 10.24 10.46
CA ILE A 136 -0.35 9.87 9.82
C ILE A 136 -0.55 9.58 8.34
N LEU A 137 0.48 9.88 7.54
CA LEU A 137 0.64 9.37 6.18
C LEU A 137 1.59 8.19 6.24
N VAL A 138 1.16 7.06 5.73
CA VAL A 138 1.92 5.82 5.70
C VAL A 138 2.23 5.43 4.26
N ARG A 139 3.47 5.00 4.00
CA ARG A 139 3.86 4.28 2.80
C ARG A 139 4.49 2.95 3.19
N ARG A 140 4.00 1.85 2.62
CA ARG A 140 4.57 0.51 2.77
C ARG A 140 5.54 0.19 1.64
N ALA A 141 6.63 -0.52 1.95
CA ALA A 141 7.57 -1.02 0.94
C ALA A 141 7.01 -2.21 0.15
N GLY A 142 5.99 -2.90 0.68
CA GLY A 142 5.30 -4.02 0.04
C GLY A 142 3.83 -4.10 0.44
N PRO A 143 3.14 -5.21 0.14
CA PRO A 143 1.75 -5.41 0.52
C PRO A 143 1.52 -5.23 2.01
N ALA A 144 0.36 -4.67 2.39
CA ALA A 144 0.03 -4.45 3.80
C ALA A 144 -0.39 -5.76 4.48
N ASP A 145 0.23 -6.02 5.60
CA ASP A 145 -0.10 -7.11 6.53
C ASP A 145 0.07 -6.64 7.97
N PHE A 146 -0.48 -7.41 8.92
CA PHE A 146 -0.41 -7.13 10.37
C PHE A 146 -0.33 -8.43 11.14
N TYR A 147 0.65 -8.51 12.03
CA TYR A 147 0.87 -9.65 12.93
C TYR A 147 0.94 -9.15 14.36
N PHE A 148 -0.10 -9.41 15.15
CA PHE A 148 -0.13 -9.02 16.55
C PHE A 148 0.74 -9.95 17.39
N VAL A 149 1.40 -9.38 18.40
CA VAL A 149 2.22 -10.12 19.35
C VAL A 149 1.35 -10.43 20.57
N GLU A 150 1.26 -11.72 20.92
CA GLU A 150 0.55 -12.21 22.10
C GLU A 150 1.37 -12.01 23.39
#